data_62988654367a8b68e7661abd6339860b
#
_entry.id   62988654367a8b68e7661abd6339860b
#
_cell.length_a   1.000
_cell.length_b   1.000
_cell.length_c   1.000
_cell.angle_alpha   90.00
_cell.angle_beta   90.00
_cell.angle_gamma   90.00
#
_symmetry.space_group_name_H-M   'P 1'
#
loop_
_entity.id
_entity.type
_entity.pdbx_description
1 polymer ?
#
loop_
_entity_poly.entity_id
_entity_poly.type
_entity_poly.pdbx_seq_one_letter_code
_entity_poly.pdbx_strand_id
1 'polypeptide(L)'
;MINLIVEILTIMITFYISVIYGNTAIAFIGFAEVLFCIFEYIWLITSSWKKQYVIKIPIAAADQGEDIGVMVEEQTYRKRGYTGKCRYKIKVKNSLEGRWQAKWLDASGSYLYQAQLPGTYEFCLEKVKIYDCSGLFYIVKKVNKSKSVEVIPEIYSMPVVITGTVRNFFGDADVYDDIRPGHDSSEIFDVRSFRKGDKIQSIHWKLSAKADELIVKENSFPKACAVTVIANPAGHMNIRQKEKFIQLVAGLSFSIMDQKCSHYVAWYSMQKQDIVRARVDDEESFYIFLSYFLKDKLAEKTDAGSLYMEKYRMEHIVHLVVVNSDLTIKRGQDVIGKPKEQNFKKEMENLEIIL
;
A
#
# COMPACT_ATOMS: atom_id res chain seq x y z
N MET A 1 -3.15 39.63 3.50
CA MET A 1 -2.35 40.71 4.14
C MET A 1 -2.44 42.02 3.36
N ILE A 2 -2.29 42.01 2.03
CA ILE A 2 -2.41 43.26 1.22
C ILE A 2 -3.79 43.89 1.41
N ASN A 3 -4.88 43.12 1.30
CA ASN A 3 -6.24 43.64 1.46
C ASN A 3 -6.47 44.27 2.85
N LEU A 4 -5.94 43.67 3.91
CA LEU A 4 -6.05 44.23 5.26
C LEU A 4 -5.29 45.59 5.39
N ILE A 5 -4.13 45.68 4.79
CA ILE A 5 -3.35 46.97 4.76
C ILE A 5 -4.11 48.04 3.98
N VAL A 6 -4.70 47.66 2.86
CA VAL A 6 -5.50 48.59 2.04
C VAL A 6 -6.72 49.05 2.84
N GLU A 7 -7.42 48.16 3.53
CA GLU A 7 -8.57 48.49 4.33
C GLU A 7 -8.23 49.43 5.50
N ILE A 8 -7.14 49.17 6.21
CA ILE A 8 -6.66 50.05 7.28
C ILE A 8 -6.34 51.45 6.70
N LEU A 9 -5.72 51.54 5.52
CA LEU A 9 -5.44 52.81 4.87
C LEU A 9 -6.71 53.54 4.45
N THR A 10 -7.71 52.84 3.93
CA THR A 10 -9.01 53.45 3.59
C THR A 10 -9.68 54.03 4.82
N ILE A 11 -9.75 53.26 5.93
CA ILE A 11 -10.30 53.75 7.21
C ILE A 11 -9.58 55.00 7.71
N MET A 12 -8.21 54.98 7.68
CA MET A 12 -7.43 56.15 8.07
C MET A 12 -7.69 57.37 7.18
N ILE A 13 -7.79 57.21 5.86
CA ILE A 13 -8.08 58.27 4.92
C ILE A 13 -9.50 58.82 5.17
N THR A 14 -10.53 57.97 5.40
CA THR A 14 -11.90 58.36 5.68
C THR A 14 -11.98 59.24 6.94
N PHE A 15 -11.31 58.85 8.03
CA PHE A 15 -11.25 59.66 9.25
C PHE A 15 -10.46 60.94 9.02
N TYR A 16 -9.35 60.93 8.29
CA TYR A 16 -8.55 62.14 7.99
C TYR A 16 -9.36 63.17 7.20
N ILE A 17 -10.11 62.74 6.19
CA ILE A 17 -11.02 63.60 5.41
C ILE A 17 -12.13 64.17 6.28
N SER A 18 -12.71 63.36 7.16
CA SER A 18 -13.76 63.80 8.12
C SER A 18 -13.26 64.96 9.01
N VAL A 19 -12.03 64.87 9.50
CA VAL A 19 -11.42 65.91 10.35
C VAL A 19 -11.18 67.19 9.55
N ILE A 20 -10.63 67.12 8.32
CA ILE A 20 -10.35 68.29 7.49
C ILE A 20 -11.64 69.04 7.14
N TYR A 21 -12.68 68.34 6.73
CA TYR A 21 -13.93 68.96 6.28
C TYR A 21 -14.90 69.21 7.40
N GLY A 22 -14.61 68.82 8.66
CA GLY A 22 -15.50 68.96 9.81
C GLY A 22 -16.86 68.27 9.62
N ASN A 23 -16.92 67.27 8.72
CA ASN A 23 -18.16 66.61 8.32
C ASN A 23 -18.39 65.32 9.13
N THR A 24 -19.39 65.36 10.02
CA THR A 24 -19.71 64.23 10.89
C THR A 24 -20.27 63.03 10.10
N ALA A 25 -20.88 63.23 8.91
CA ALA A 25 -21.39 62.11 8.10
C ALA A 25 -20.24 61.23 7.58
N ILE A 26 -19.07 61.84 7.23
CA ILE A 26 -17.89 61.09 6.80
C ILE A 26 -17.29 60.27 7.97
N ALA A 27 -17.35 60.82 9.22
CA ALA A 27 -16.97 60.10 10.40
C ALA A 27 -17.81 58.85 10.62
N PHE A 28 -19.14 58.95 10.41
CA PHE A 28 -20.03 57.79 10.49
C PHE A 28 -19.72 56.70 9.49
N ILE A 29 -19.24 57.06 8.25
CA ILE A 29 -18.78 56.08 7.27
C ILE A 29 -17.55 55.35 7.81
N GLY A 30 -16.54 56.05 8.33
CA GLY A 30 -15.38 55.43 8.93
C GLY A 30 -15.70 54.50 10.11
N PHE A 31 -16.67 54.85 10.96
CA PHE A 31 -17.16 53.94 12.00
C PHE A 31 -17.87 52.72 11.43
N ALA A 32 -18.65 52.87 10.35
CA ALA A 32 -19.29 51.76 9.68
C ALA A 32 -18.27 50.76 9.07
N GLU A 33 -17.18 51.26 8.48
CA GLU A 33 -16.06 50.44 7.95
C GLU A 33 -15.42 49.62 9.09
N VAL A 34 -15.15 50.22 10.24
CA VAL A 34 -14.59 49.51 11.42
C VAL A 34 -15.59 48.44 11.91
N LEU A 35 -16.87 48.75 12.05
CA LEU A 35 -17.88 47.79 12.45
C LEU A 35 -18.02 46.62 11.46
N PHE A 36 -17.89 46.93 10.15
CA PHE A 36 -17.88 45.90 9.11
C PHE A 36 -16.71 44.92 9.28
N CYS A 37 -15.48 45.41 9.52
CA CYS A 37 -14.34 44.56 9.78
C CYS A 37 -14.55 43.68 11.02
N ILE A 38 -15.08 44.21 12.10
CA ILE A 38 -15.40 43.44 13.33
C ILE A 38 -16.48 42.38 13.03
N PHE A 39 -17.50 42.71 12.28
CA PHE A 39 -18.56 41.80 11.89
C PHE A 39 -18.01 40.65 11.01
N GLU A 40 -17.20 40.94 10.00
CA GLU A 40 -16.53 39.92 9.15
C GLU A 40 -15.68 38.99 9.98
N TYR A 41 -14.92 39.50 10.95
CA TYR A 41 -14.07 38.67 11.81
C TYR A 41 -14.89 37.74 12.72
N ILE A 42 -15.93 38.26 13.35
CA ILE A 42 -16.86 37.46 14.21
C ILE A 42 -17.58 36.41 13.36
N TRP A 43 -18.03 36.79 12.16
CA TRP A 43 -18.70 35.89 11.22
C TRP A 43 -17.78 34.77 10.77
N LEU A 44 -16.52 35.06 10.49
CA LEU A 44 -15.50 34.07 10.13
C LEU A 44 -15.28 33.06 11.26
N ILE A 45 -15.16 33.52 12.51
CA ILE A 45 -15.01 32.63 13.67
C ILE A 45 -16.22 31.72 13.82
N THR A 46 -17.41 32.27 13.84
CA THR A 46 -18.66 31.53 14.08
C THR A 46 -18.97 30.52 12.94
N SER A 47 -18.70 30.91 11.69
CA SER A 47 -18.95 30.05 10.54
C SER A 47 -17.91 28.96 10.38
N SER A 48 -16.65 29.22 10.77
CA SER A 48 -15.58 28.23 10.66
C SER A 48 -15.55 27.18 11.77
N TRP A 49 -16.16 27.46 12.94
CA TRP A 49 -16.05 26.62 14.13
C TRP A 49 -16.51 25.18 13.89
N LYS A 50 -17.65 24.98 13.25
CA LYS A 50 -18.26 23.65 13.04
C LYS A 50 -17.86 22.96 11.73
N LYS A 51 -17.03 23.62 10.90
CA LYS A 51 -16.57 23.02 9.64
C LYS A 51 -15.58 21.91 9.91
N GLN A 52 -15.81 20.73 9.36
CA GLN A 52 -14.90 19.63 9.37
C GLN A 52 -14.41 19.37 7.93
N TYR A 53 -13.15 18.98 7.80
CA TYR A 53 -12.55 18.70 6.51
C TYR A 53 -12.02 17.28 6.51
N VAL A 54 -12.23 16.58 5.39
CA VAL A 54 -11.77 15.20 5.19
C VAL A 54 -11.09 15.11 3.86
N ILE A 55 -10.00 14.35 3.85
CA ILE A 55 -9.32 13.95 2.62
C ILE A 55 -10.02 12.74 2.03
N LYS A 56 -10.40 12.80 0.76
CA LYS A 56 -10.96 11.68 0.00
C LYS A 56 -10.02 11.32 -1.13
N ILE A 57 -9.74 10.04 -1.23
CA ILE A 57 -9.01 9.43 -2.32
C ILE A 57 -9.88 8.25 -2.77
N PRO A 58 -10.38 8.25 -4.00
CA PRO A 58 -11.37 7.26 -4.45
C PRO A 58 -10.80 5.86 -4.60
N ILE A 59 -9.48 5.75 -4.77
CA ILE A 59 -8.77 4.49 -5.00
C ILE A 59 -8.01 4.05 -3.73
N ALA A 60 -7.94 2.75 -3.50
CA ALA A 60 -7.13 2.15 -2.43
C ALA A 60 -5.75 1.72 -2.93
N ALA A 61 -5.64 1.37 -4.21
CA ALA A 61 -4.42 1.01 -4.90
C ALA A 61 -4.34 1.71 -6.26
N ALA A 62 -3.13 1.95 -6.74
CA ALA A 62 -2.81 2.53 -8.04
C ALA A 62 -1.56 1.86 -8.62
N ASP A 63 -1.38 1.91 -9.91
CA ASP A 63 -0.14 1.43 -10.53
C ASP A 63 0.96 2.48 -10.46
N GLN A 64 2.22 2.03 -10.51
CA GLN A 64 3.37 2.92 -10.55
C GLN A 64 3.31 3.81 -11.79
N GLY A 65 3.44 5.13 -11.61
CA GLY A 65 3.32 6.14 -12.66
C GLY A 65 1.91 6.70 -12.87
N GLU A 66 0.89 6.10 -12.26
CA GLU A 66 -0.49 6.57 -12.34
C GLU A 66 -0.73 7.82 -11.50
N ASP A 67 -1.71 8.62 -11.94
CA ASP A 67 -2.13 9.83 -11.24
C ASP A 67 -3.16 9.53 -10.16
N ILE A 68 -2.81 9.80 -8.91
CA ILE A 68 -3.69 9.65 -7.75
C ILE A 68 -4.48 10.94 -7.55
N GLY A 69 -5.80 10.87 -7.72
CA GLY A 69 -6.72 11.97 -7.45
C GLY A 69 -6.97 12.16 -5.95
N VAL A 70 -6.50 13.27 -5.40
CA VAL A 70 -6.72 13.63 -3.99
C VAL A 70 -7.71 14.78 -3.93
N MET A 71 -8.78 14.62 -3.18
CA MET A 71 -9.82 15.65 -2.99
C MET A 71 -9.99 15.95 -1.50
N VAL A 72 -10.19 17.23 -1.19
CA VAL A 72 -10.55 17.65 0.15
C VAL A 72 -12.02 18.09 0.14
N GLU A 73 -12.82 17.45 0.97
CA GLU A 73 -14.22 17.78 1.12
C GLU A 73 -14.51 18.40 2.48
N GLU A 74 -15.40 19.37 2.46
CA GLU A 74 -15.98 19.94 3.67
C GLU A 74 -17.19 19.09 4.11
N GLN A 75 -17.08 18.45 5.27
CA GLN A 75 -18.21 17.77 5.93
C GLN A 75 -18.87 18.71 6.92
N THR A 76 -19.92 19.39 6.49
CA THR A 76 -20.68 20.28 7.39
C THR A 76 -22.06 19.69 7.62
N TYR A 77 -22.43 19.46 8.89
CA TYR A 77 -23.73 18.92 9.31
C TYR A 77 -24.93 19.88 9.05
N ARG A 78 -24.63 21.15 8.82
CA ARG A 78 -25.60 22.18 8.39
C ARG A 78 -24.88 23.25 7.59
N LYS A 79 -25.36 23.58 6.40
CA LYS A 79 -24.92 24.72 5.61
C LYS A 79 -25.19 26.00 6.38
N ARG A 80 -24.35 26.38 7.32
CA ARG A 80 -24.42 27.64 8.06
C ARG A 80 -23.22 28.49 7.70
N GLY A 81 -23.51 29.59 7.04
CA GLY A 81 -22.57 30.65 6.76
C GLY A 81 -21.71 30.40 5.52
N TYR A 82 -21.79 31.32 4.59
CA TYR A 82 -20.85 31.43 3.49
C TYR A 82 -19.54 31.92 4.05
N THR A 83 -18.47 31.18 3.80
CA THR A 83 -17.08 31.63 4.00
C THR A 83 -16.45 31.89 2.64
N GLY A 84 -15.42 32.72 2.62
CA GLY A 84 -14.64 32.95 1.41
C GLY A 84 -13.84 31.71 0.96
N LYS A 85 -12.82 31.96 0.20
CA LYS A 85 -11.95 30.89 -0.35
C LYS A 85 -11.26 30.12 0.77
N CYS A 86 -11.12 28.79 0.57
CA CYS A 86 -10.28 27.96 1.42
C CYS A 86 -8.97 27.63 0.71
N ARG A 87 -7.88 27.43 1.45
CA ARG A 87 -6.61 26.86 0.95
C ARG A 87 -6.22 25.70 1.84
N TYR A 88 -5.78 24.63 1.22
CA TYR A 88 -5.51 23.37 1.91
C TYR A 88 -4.02 23.05 1.88
N LYS A 89 -3.43 22.69 3.02
CA LYS A 89 -2.05 22.22 3.08
C LYS A 89 -2.05 20.70 3.22
N ILE A 90 -1.64 20.02 2.15
CA ILE A 90 -1.48 18.57 2.12
C ILE A 90 0.00 18.22 2.22
N LYS A 91 0.28 17.18 2.97
CA LYS A 91 1.58 16.52 3.03
C LYS A 91 1.46 15.13 2.46
N VAL A 92 2.45 14.74 1.67
CA VAL A 92 2.55 13.40 1.09
C VAL A 92 3.86 12.78 1.53
N LYS A 93 3.83 11.50 1.86
CA LYS A 93 5.01 10.73 2.23
C LYS A 93 4.92 9.35 1.57
N ASN A 94 5.98 8.94 0.89
CA ASN A 94 6.17 7.59 0.41
C ASN A 94 6.97 6.77 1.44
N SER A 95 6.64 5.49 1.59
CA SER A 95 7.30 4.57 2.53
C SER A 95 8.79 4.39 2.26
N LEU A 96 9.23 4.44 0.98
CA LEU A 96 10.63 4.26 0.58
C LEU A 96 11.46 5.52 0.80
N GLU A 97 10.91 6.70 0.50
CA GLU A 97 11.60 7.97 0.71
C GLU A 97 11.65 8.38 2.19
N GLY A 98 10.59 8.09 2.92
CA GLY A 98 10.47 8.42 4.34
C GLY A 98 10.35 9.93 4.63
N ARG A 99 10.32 10.80 3.62
CA ARG A 99 10.25 12.26 3.76
C ARG A 99 8.87 12.79 3.44
N TRP A 100 8.44 13.81 4.20
CA TRP A 100 7.21 14.52 3.94
C TRP A 100 7.42 15.63 2.92
N GLN A 101 6.67 15.61 1.83
CA GLN A 101 6.56 16.70 0.87
C GLN A 101 5.27 17.46 1.13
N ALA A 102 5.32 18.78 1.27
CA ALA A 102 4.15 19.60 1.59
C ALA A 102 3.81 20.51 0.43
N LYS A 103 2.51 20.60 0.08
CA LYS A 103 2.00 21.47 -0.96
C LYS A 103 0.73 22.18 -0.48
N TRP A 104 0.59 23.45 -0.88
CA TRP A 104 -0.66 24.19 -0.72
C TRP A 104 -1.53 24.01 -1.96
N LEU A 105 -2.76 23.62 -1.76
CA LEU A 105 -3.79 23.54 -2.79
C LEU A 105 -4.66 24.76 -2.75
N ASP A 106 -5.20 25.13 -3.92
CA ASP A 106 -6.14 26.21 -4.09
C ASP A 106 -7.56 25.81 -3.60
N ALA A 107 -8.49 26.74 -3.78
CA ALA A 107 -9.86 26.60 -3.32
C ALA A 107 -10.64 25.40 -3.91
N SER A 108 -10.20 24.85 -5.03
CA SER A 108 -10.79 23.62 -5.61
C SER A 108 -10.64 22.40 -4.69
N GLY A 109 -9.61 22.41 -3.83
CA GLY A 109 -9.31 21.28 -2.95
C GLY A 109 -8.93 19.98 -3.67
N SER A 110 -8.74 20.03 -4.99
CA SER A 110 -8.37 18.89 -5.82
C SER A 110 -6.89 18.93 -6.20
N TYR A 111 -6.25 17.77 -6.22
CA TYR A 111 -4.85 17.64 -6.56
C TYR A 111 -4.60 16.28 -7.21
N LEU A 112 -3.93 16.28 -8.36
CA LEU A 112 -3.41 15.09 -9.00
C LEU A 112 -1.96 14.90 -8.59
N TYR A 113 -1.66 13.75 -8.01
CA TYR A 113 -0.32 13.37 -7.58
C TYR A 113 0.15 12.17 -8.40
N GLN A 114 1.22 12.32 -9.16
CA GLN A 114 1.82 11.23 -9.91
C GLN A 114 2.72 10.40 -9.00
N ALA A 115 2.36 9.13 -8.83
CA ALA A 115 3.07 8.19 -7.96
C ALA A 115 4.24 7.53 -8.72
N GLN A 116 5.42 8.11 -8.68
CA GLN A 116 6.59 7.64 -9.42
C GLN A 116 7.26 6.40 -8.82
N LEU A 117 7.13 6.19 -7.51
CA LEU A 117 7.76 5.10 -6.78
C LEU A 117 6.71 4.12 -6.26
N PRO A 118 7.01 2.81 -6.20
CA PRO A 118 6.13 1.85 -5.54
C PRO A 118 6.14 2.06 -4.01
N GLY A 119 5.17 1.44 -3.34
CA GLY A 119 5.07 1.46 -1.89
C GLY A 119 3.84 2.17 -1.37
N THR A 120 3.76 2.35 -0.06
CA THR A 120 2.61 3.02 0.57
C THR A 120 2.81 4.53 0.58
N TYR A 121 1.86 5.25 0.00
CA TYR A 121 1.75 6.69 0.07
C TYR A 121 0.77 7.10 1.17
N GLU A 122 1.24 7.94 2.08
CA GLU A 122 0.39 8.56 3.11
C GLU A 122 0.13 10.02 2.75
N PHE A 123 -1.14 10.35 2.53
CA PHE A 123 -1.62 11.71 2.27
C PHE A 123 -2.23 12.27 3.55
N CYS A 124 -1.69 13.36 4.07
CA CYS A 124 -2.14 14.00 5.29
C CYS A 124 -2.61 15.43 5.02
N LEU A 125 -3.87 15.72 5.33
CA LEU A 125 -4.39 17.09 5.37
C LEU A 125 -3.94 17.75 6.69
N GLU A 126 -2.87 18.55 6.63
CA GLU A 126 -2.28 19.17 7.82
C GLU A 126 -3.11 20.33 8.33
N LYS A 127 -3.41 21.30 7.45
CA LYS A 127 -4.06 22.57 7.81
C LYS A 127 -4.98 23.05 6.70
N VAL A 128 -6.00 23.77 7.11
CA VAL A 128 -6.90 24.49 6.21
C VAL A 128 -6.88 25.97 6.61
N LYS A 129 -6.62 26.86 5.64
CA LYS A 129 -6.81 28.30 5.77
C LYS A 129 -8.19 28.66 5.23
N ILE A 130 -9.01 29.22 6.08
CA ILE A 130 -10.38 29.64 5.75
C ILE A 130 -10.39 31.17 5.75
N TYR A 131 -10.72 31.75 4.63
CA TYR A 131 -10.81 33.20 4.48
C TYR A 131 -12.26 33.66 4.67
N ASP A 132 -12.44 34.89 5.08
CA ASP A 132 -13.73 35.59 5.03
C ASP A 132 -14.15 35.92 3.59
N CYS A 133 -15.32 36.52 3.42
CA CYS A 133 -15.85 36.84 2.09
C CYS A 133 -15.07 37.94 1.39
N SER A 134 -14.55 38.90 2.16
CA SER A 134 -13.73 40.02 1.66
C SER A 134 -12.26 39.63 1.44
N GLY A 135 -11.79 38.55 2.07
CA GLY A 135 -10.38 38.13 2.06
C GLY A 135 -9.49 38.99 2.94
N LEU A 136 -10.05 39.74 3.89
CA LEU A 136 -9.33 40.58 4.86
C LEU A 136 -8.68 39.69 5.94
N PHE A 137 -9.46 38.75 6.46
CA PHE A 137 -9.06 37.86 7.55
C PHE A 137 -8.98 36.40 7.12
N TYR A 138 -8.24 35.63 7.86
CA TYR A 138 -8.24 34.16 7.71
C TYR A 138 -8.02 33.47 9.05
N ILE A 139 -8.57 32.28 9.18
CA ILE A 139 -8.34 31.39 10.30
C ILE A 139 -7.62 30.13 9.81
N VAL A 140 -6.67 29.63 10.60
CA VAL A 140 -5.95 28.40 10.32
C VAL A 140 -6.50 27.30 11.22
N LYS A 141 -7.11 26.28 10.60
CA LYS A 141 -7.60 25.11 11.31
C LYS A 141 -6.64 23.94 11.07
N LYS A 142 -6.11 23.34 12.16
CA LYS A 142 -5.33 22.10 12.08
C LYS A 142 -6.30 20.92 11.96
N VAL A 143 -6.07 20.01 11.02
CA VAL A 143 -6.96 18.88 10.73
C VAL A 143 -6.26 17.57 11.07
N ASN A 144 -5.04 17.34 10.57
CA ASN A 144 -4.21 16.15 10.79
C ASN A 144 -4.95 14.83 10.53
N LYS A 145 -5.68 14.76 9.41
CA LYS A 145 -6.31 13.53 8.94
C LYS A 145 -5.51 12.95 7.79
N SER A 146 -5.19 11.67 7.86
CA SER A 146 -4.44 10.98 6.81
C SER A 146 -5.27 9.87 6.14
N LYS A 147 -4.88 9.55 4.92
CA LYS A 147 -5.33 8.39 4.16
C LYS A 147 -4.15 7.82 3.39
N SER A 148 -4.06 6.49 3.32
CA SER A 148 -3.01 5.78 2.60
C SER A 148 -3.54 5.19 1.31
N VAL A 149 -2.66 5.14 0.31
CA VAL A 149 -2.85 4.47 -0.99
C VAL A 149 -1.64 3.60 -1.24
N GLU A 150 -1.86 2.39 -1.73
CA GLU A 150 -0.80 1.47 -2.10
C GLU A 150 -0.48 1.66 -3.59
N VAL A 151 0.80 1.83 -3.91
CA VAL A 151 1.26 1.92 -5.29
C VAL A 151 2.00 0.64 -5.63
N ILE A 152 1.41 -0.11 -6.53
CA ILE A 152 1.91 -1.40 -7.01
C ILE A 152 3.12 -1.14 -7.92
N PRO A 153 4.24 -1.88 -7.73
CA PRO A 153 5.40 -1.73 -8.61
C PRO A 153 5.08 -2.20 -10.02
N GLU A 154 5.79 -1.67 -11.01
CA GLU A 154 5.82 -2.30 -12.33
C GLU A 154 6.33 -3.74 -12.21
N ILE A 155 5.52 -4.69 -12.66
CA ILE A 155 5.84 -6.12 -12.61
C ILE A 155 6.46 -6.51 -13.95
N TYR A 156 7.73 -6.95 -13.91
CA TYR A 156 8.43 -7.49 -15.08
C TYR A 156 8.50 -9.00 -14.95
N SER A 157 7.82 -9.72 -15.85
CA SER A 157 7.94 -11.17 -15.89
C SER A 157 9.33 -11.58 -16.40
N MET A 158 9.85 -12.67 -15.86
CA MET A 158 11.10 -13.28 -16.28
C MET A 158 10.86 -14.74 -16.68
N PRO A 159 11.64 -15.30 -17.59
CA PRO A 159 11.58 -16.72 -17.93
C PRO A 159 11.95 -17.57 -16.72
N VAL A 160 10.99 -18.29 -16.16
CA VAL A 160 11.19 -19.24 -15.07
C VAL A 160 10.87 -20.64 -15.55
N VAL A 161 11.83 -21.56 -15.43
CA VAL A 161 11.69 -22.97 -15.75
C VAL A 161 11.54 -23.77 -14.45
N ILE A 162 10.37 -24.37 -14.26
CA ILE A 162 10.09 -25.21 -13.10
C ILE A 162 10.46 -26.66 -13.42
N THR A 163 11.41 -27.22 -12.68
CA THR A 163 11.87 -28.61 -12.86
C THR A 163 10.81 -29.62 -12.38
N GLY A 164 10.91 -30.85 -12.88
CA GLY A 164 10.00 -31.93 -12.47
C GLY A 164 10.07 -32.25 -10.98
N THR A 165 11.21 -32.03 -10.36
CA THR A 165 11.42 -32.23 -8.90
C THR A 165 10.53 -31.28 -8.08
N VAL A 166 10.42 -30.02 -8.52
CA VAL A 166 9.59 -29.02 -7.88
C VAL A 166 8.11 -29.31 -8.10
N ARG A 167 7.72 -29.68 -9.33
CA ARG A 167 6.31 -29.99 -9.67
C ARG A 167 5.75 -31.19 -8.93
N ASN A 168 6.61 -32.19 -8.63
CA ASN A 168 6.23 -33.44 -7.99
C ASN A 168 6.63 -33.48 -6.51
N PHE A 169 6.84 -32.33 -5.89
CA PHE A 169 7.22 -32.27 -4.50
C PHE A 169 6.08 -32.63 -3.58
N PHE A 170 6.25 -33.71 -2.82
CA PHE A 170 5.36 -34.20 -1.77
C PHE A 170 6.01 -33.88 -0.42
N GLY A 171 5.93 -32.63 0.02
CA GLY A 171 6.40 -32.21 1.34
C GLY A 171 5.29 -32.22 2.38
N ASP A 172 5.62 -31.88 3.62
CA ASP A 172 4.62 -31.61 4.66
C ASP A 172 3.77 -30.41 4.20
N ALA A 173 2.50 -30.68 3.90
CA ALA A 173 1.59 -29.69 3.36
C ALA A 173 0.72 -29.12 4.48
N ASP A 174 0.74 -27.81 4.61
CA ASP A 174 -0.21 -27.07 5.46
C ASP A 174 -1.61 -26.98 4.82
N VAL A 175 -1.72 -27.27 3.51
CA VAL A 175 -2.94 -27.15 2.72
C VAL A 175 -3.04 -28.32 1.73
N TYR A 176 -4.25 -28.86 1.59
CA TYR A 176 -4.55 -29.93 0.66
C TYR A 176 -5.35 -29.42 -0.54
N ASP A 177 -5.29 -30.18 -1.64
CA ASP A 177 -6.04 -29.86 -2.86
C ASP A 177 -7.51 -30.29 -2.71
N ASP A 178 -8.44 -29.34 -2.83
CA ASP A 178 -9.88 -29.61 -2.75
C ASP A 178 -10.46 -30.17 -4.07
N ILE A 179 -9.65 -30.25 -5.14
CA ILE A 179 -10.13 -30.61 -6.48
C ILE A 179 -9.59 -31.97 -6.91
N ARG A 180 -8.41 -32.38 -6.41
CA ARG A 180 -7.71 -33.59 -6.87
C ARG A 180 -7.46 -34.57 -5.75
N PRO A 181 -7.88 -35.85 -5.94
CA PRO A 181 -7.46 -36.91 -5.03
C PRO A 181 -5.95 -37.14 -5.11
N GLY A 182 -5.35 -37.50 -4.00
CA GLY A 182 -3.90 -37.74 -3.88
C GLY A 182 -3.59 -39.07 -3.19
N HIS A 183 -2.41 -39.12 -2.59
CA HIS A 183 -1.92 -40.33 -1.92
C HIS A 183 -1.59 -40.13 -0.44
N ASP A 184 -1.81 -38.94 0.09
CA ASP A 184 -1.55 -38.64 1.48
C ASP A 184 -2.68 -39.18 2.37
N SER A 185 -2.32 -40.12 3.23
CA SER A 185 -3.26 -40.78 4.14
C SER A 185 -3.60 -39.97 5.39
N SER A 186 -2.94 -38.82 5.59
CA SER A 186 -3.17 -37.97 6.77
C SER A 186 -4.52 -37.26 6.69
N GLU A 187 -5.01 -37.00 5.47
CA GLU A 187 -6.31 -36.39 5.24
C GLU A 187 -7.11 -37.11 4.17
N ILE A 188 -8.44 -37.17 4.36
CA ILE A 188 -9.37 -37.83 3.44
C ILE A 188 -9.97 -36.74 2.55
N PHE A 189 -9.73 -36.84 1.25
CA PHE A 189 -10.32 -35.98 0.24
C PHE A 189 -11.81 -36.22 0.05
N ASP A 190 -12.16 -37.53 -0.18
CA ASP A 190 -13.54 -37.93 -0.43
C ASP A 190 -13.72 -39.43 -0.09
N VAL A 191 -14.96 -39.89 -0.09
CA VAL A 191 -15.31 -41.29 0.06
C VAL A 191 -16.23 -41.72 -1.08
N ARG A 192 -15.93 -42.86 -1.71
CA ARG A 192 -16.73 -43.40 -2.82
C ARG A 192 -16.93 -44.91 -2.67
N SER A 193 -17.87 -45.44 -3.43
CA SER A 193 -18.08 -46.89 -3.50
C SER A 193 -16.86 -47.61 -4.10
N PHE A 194 -16.57 -48.80 -3.57
CA PHE A 194 -15.46 -49.65 -3.99
C PHE A 194 -15.59 -50.06 -5.47
N ARG A 195 -14.47 -49.99 -6.19
CA ARG A 195 -14.37 -50.47 -7.57
C ARG A 195 -13.32 -51.56 -7.69
N LYS A 196 -13.51 -52.46 -8.64
CA LYS A 196 -12.55 -53.56 -8.90
C LYS A 196 -11.17 -52.94 -9.29
N GLY A 197 -10.17 -53.22 -8.47
CA GLY A 197 -8.82 -52.68 -8.57
C GLY A 197 -8.41 -51.75 -7.42
N ASP A 198 -9.34 -51.35 -6.57
CA ASP A 198 -9.04 -50.54 -5.40
C ASP A 198 -8.28 -51.39 -4.34
N LYS A 199 -7.38 -50.70 -3.62
CA LYS A 199 -6.60 -51.37 -2.55
C LYS A 199 -7.50 -51.61 -1.32
N ILE A 200 -7.44 -52.81 -0.78
CA ILE A 200 -8.20 -53.21 0.44
C ILE A 200 -7.86 -52.31 1.63
N GLN A 201 -6.63 -51.79 1.70
CA GLN A 201 -6.18 -50.89 2.75
C GLN A 201 -6.87 -49.52 2.74
N SER A 202 -7.42 -49.12 1.59
CA SER A 202 -8.16 -47.86 1.43
C SER A 202 -9.64 -47.97 1.84
N ILE A 203 -10.12 -49.15 2.23
CA ILE A 203 -11.52 -49.31 2.64
C ILE A 203 -11.80 -48.63 3.97
N HIS A 204 -12.87 -47.83 4.00
CA HIS A 204 -13.36 -47.17 5.21
C HIS A 204 -14.31 -48.11 5.96
N TRP A 205 -13.77 -49.10 6.69
CA TRP A 205 -14.54 -50.16 7.34
C TRP A 205 -15.72 -49.67 8.19
N LYS A 206 -15.49 -48.59 8.96
CA LYS A 206 -16.56 -48.02 9.81
C LYS A 206 -17.76 -47.49 9.01
N LEU A 207 -17.50 -46.85 7.87
CA LEU A 207 -18.54 -46.29 7.02
C LEU A 207 -19.19 -47.41 6.18
N SER A 208 -18.39 -48.33 5.67
CA SER A 208 -18.85 -49.50 4.92
C SER A 208 -19.84 -50.35 5.73
N ALA A 209 -19.53 -50.60 7.02
CA ALA A 209 -20.43 -51.35 7.92
C ALA A 209 -21.75 -50.61 8.21
N LYS A 210 -21.78 -49.28 8.06
CA LYS A 210 -22.96 -48.45 8.28
C LYS A 210 -23.82 -48.32 7.03
N ALA A 211 -23.17 -48.31 5.86
CA ALA A 211 -23.81 -48.10 4.57
C ALA A 211 -24.24 -49.42 3.88
N ASP A 212 -23.84 -50.58 4.44
CA ASP A 212 -24.03 -51.91 3.89
C ASP A 212 -23.43 -52.10 2.47
N GLU A 213 -22.42 -51.31 2.14
CA GLU A 213 -21.63 -51.38 0.92
C GLU A 213 -20.16 -51.03 1.18
N LEU A 214 -19.25 -51.54 0.35
CA LEU A 214 -17.84 -51.24 0.49
C LEU A 214 -17.53 -49.80 0.02
N ILE A 215 -17.06 -48.97 0.94
CA ILE A 215 -16.68 -47.57 0.73
C ILE A 215 -15.15 -47.45 0.84
N VAL A 216 -14.56 -46.75 -0.13
CA VAL A 216 -13.12 -46.49 -0.20
C VAL A 216 -12.85 -45.02 0.13
N LYS A 217 -11.80 -44.76 0.90
CA LYS A 217 -11.25 -43.43 1.14
C LYS A 217 -10.39 -43.02 -0.05
N GLU A 218 -10.67 -41.88 -0.59
CA GLU A 218 -9.74 -41.17 -1.45
C GLU A 218 -8.90 -40.20 -0.59
N ASN A 219 -7.59 -40.36 -0.65
CA ASN A 219 -6.68 -39.52 0.12
C ASN A 219 -6.52 -38.16 -0.55
N SER A 220 -6.14 -37.16 0.24
CA SER A 220 -5.90 -35.81 -0.25
C SER A 220 -4.57 -35.68 -0.98
N PHE A 221 -4.49 -34.70 -1.89
CA PHE A 221 -3.25 -34.33 -2.55
C PHE A 221 -2.60 -33.16 -1.79
N PRO A 222 -1.40 -33.34 -1.20
CA PRO A 222 -0.77 -32.28 -0.46
C PRO A 222 -0.29 -31.17 -1.40
N LYS A 223 -0.66 -29.93 -1.14
CA LYS A 223 -0.15 -28.74 -1.81
C LYS A 223 1.08 -28.21 -1.06
N ALA A 224 2.18 -28.92 -1.14
CA ALA A 224 3.44 -28.43 -0.57
C ALA A 224 4.08 -27.38 -1.47
N CYS A 225 4.64 -26.33 -0.87
CA CYS A 225 5.41 -25.32 -1.59
C CYS A 225 6.87 -25.73 -1.62
N ALA A 226 7.35 -26.16 -2.80
CA ALA A 226 8.75 -26.56 -3.00
C ALA A 226 9.70 -25.37 -3.07
N VAL A 227 9.19 -24.17 -3.35
CA VAL A 227 9.99 -22.96 -3.57
C VAL A 227 9.66 -21.92 -2.51
N THR A 228 10.70 -21.33 -1.94
CA THR A 228 10.58 -20.15 -1.07
C THR A 228 11.48 -19.04 -1.59
N VAL A 229 10.88 -17.87 -1.87
CA VAL A 229 11.58 -16.65 -2.24
C VAL A 229 11.77 -15.81 -0.98
N ILE A 230 13.01 -15.51 -0.62
CA ILE A 230 13.32 -14.63 0.52
C ILE A 230 13.71 -13.26 0.01
N ALA A 231 12.98 -12.25 0.39
CA ALA A 231 13.36 -10.85 0.21
C ALA A 231 14.34 -10.45 1.33
N ASN A 232 15.62 -10.32 0.99
CA ASN A 232 16.71 -9.99 1.91
C ASN A 232 17.30 -8.60 1.59
N PRO A 233 16.70 -7.49 2.09
CA PRO A 233 17.16 -6.13 1.84
C PRO A 233 18.39 -5.74 2.67
N ALA A 234 19.09 -6.70 3.30
CA ALA A 234 20.25 -6.44 4.14
C ALA A 234 21.33 -5.68 3.36
N GLY A 235 21.70 -4.47 3.83
CA GLY A 235 22.65 -3.58 3.18
C GLY A 235 22.07 -2.19 2.93
N HIS A 236 22.96 -1.25 2.61
CA HIS A 236 22.52 0.12 2.29
C HIS A 236 22.06 0.20 0.83
N MET A 237 20.82 0.60 0.63
CA MET A 237 20.23 0.82 -0.69
C MET A 237 19.80 2.26 -0.89
N ASN A 238 20.14 2.83 -2.04
CA ASN A 238 19.53 4.09 -2.46
C ASN A 238 18.05 3.88 -2.90
N ILE A 239 17.32 4.97 -3.12
CA ILE A 239 15.88 4.89 -3.45
C ILE A 239 15.63 4.09 -4.73
N ARG A 240 16.47 4.25 -5.75
CA ARG A 240 16.36 3.50 -7.01
C ARG A 240 16.62 2.00 -6.82
N GLN A 241 17.59 1.65 -5.98
CA GLN A 241 17.87 0.26 -5.65
C GLN A 241 16.72 -0.38 -4.87
N LYS A 242 16.10 0.35 -3.93
CA LYS A 242 14.89 -0.13 -3.23
C LYS A 242 13.73 -0.39 -4.19
N GLU A 243 13.52 0.51 -5.14
CA GLU A 243 12.52 0.34 -6.20
C GLU A 243 12.79 -0.93 -7.00
N LYS A 244 14.03 -1.08 -7.52
CA LYS A 244 14.43 -2.26 -8.31
C LYS A 244 14.38 -3.56 -7.51
N PHE A 245 14.74 -3.52 -6.24
CA PHE A 245 14.62 -4.66 -5.33
C PHE A 245 13.15 -5.13 -5.19
N ILE A 246 12.23 -4.20 -4.97
CA ILE A 246 10.79 -4.52 -4.88
C ILE A 246 10.28 -5.06 -6.21
N GLN A 247 10.64 -4.45 -7.34
CA GLN A 247 10.28 -4.92 -8.68
C GLN A 247 10.84 -6.32 -8.96
N LEU A 248 12.07 -6.62 -8.50
CA LEU A 248 12.70 -7.93 -8.65
C LEU A 248 11.97 -9.02 -7.85
N VAL A 249 11.66 -8.75 -6.58
CA VAL A 249 10.92 -9.69 -5.72
C VAL A 249 9.52 -9.93 -6.28
N ALA A 250 8.81 -8.86 -6.66
CA ALA A 250 7.47 -8.96 -7.25
C ALA A 250 7.50 -9.70 -8.58
N GLY A 251 8.42 -9.36 -9.49
CA GLY A 251 8.56 -10.00 -10.80
C GLY A 251 8.91 -11.48 -10.71
N LEU A 252 9.81 -11.86 -9.80
CA LEU A 252 10.17 -13.26 -9.57
C LEU A 252 8.98 -14.06 -9.03
N SER A 253 8.30 -13.55 -8.01
CA SER A 253 7.11 -14.20 -7.44
C SER A 253 6.00 -14.33 -8.49
N PHE A 254 5.72 -13.26 -9.25
CA PHE A 254 4.74 -13.29 -10.32
C PHE A 254 5.07 -14.34 -11.38
N SER A 255 6.35 -14.42 -11.80
CA SER A 255 6.79 -15.39 -12.83
C SER A 255 6.69 -16.83 -12.35
N ILE A 256 6.95 -17.12 -11.07
CA ILE A 256 6.76 -18.45 -10.48
C ILE A 256 5.27 -18.80 -10.45
N MET A 257 4.42 -17.87 -10.04
CA MET A 257 2.96 -18.04 -10.02
C MET A 257 2.40 -18.29 -11.43
N ASP A 258 2.86 -17.55 -12.43
CA ASP A 258 2.45 -17.71 -13.85
C ASP A 258 2.75 -19.12 -14.38
N GLN A 259 3.82 -19.75 -13.88
CA GLN A 259 4.12 -21.16 -14.15
C GLN A 259 3.27 -22.15 -13.33
N LYS A 260 2.21 -21.66 -12.64
CA LYS A 260 1.33 -22.45 -11.76
C LYS A 260 2.08 -23.20 -10.68
N CYS A 261 3.13 -22.60 -10.14
CA CYS A 261 3.91 -23.15 -9.04
C CYS A 261 3.59 -22.38 -7.75
N SER A 262 2.94 -23.06 -6.82
CA SER A 262 2.71 -22.54 -5.47
C SER A 262 4.04 -22.34 -4.76
N HIS A 263 4.23 -21.17 -4.14
CA HIS A 263 5.47 -20.85 -3.45
C HIS A 263 5.24 -19.94 -2.25
N TYR A 264 6.23 -19.85 -1.38
CA TYR A 264 6.26 -18.88 -0.30
C TYR A 264 7.11 -17.66 -0.69
N VAL A 265 6.66 -16.47 -0.30
CA VAL A 265 7.51 -15.29 -0.25
C VAL A 265 7.68 -14.89 1.20
N ALA A 266 8.93 -14.77 1.65
CA ALA A 266 9.28 -14.46 3.03
C ALA A 266 10.11 -13.17 3.12
N TRP A 267 9.89 -12.40 4.18
CA TRP A 267 10.65 -11.19 4.51
C TRP A 267 10.67 -10.95 6.01
N TYR A 268 11.60 -10.14 6.47
CA TYR A 268 11.61 -9.69 7.85
C TYR A 268 10.66 -8.50 8.02
N SER A 269 9.62 -8.67 8.83
CA SER A 269 8.66 -7.60 9.13
C SER A 269 9.16 -6.73 10.26
N MET A 270 9.39 -5.45 9.96
CA MET A 270 9.75 -4.45 10.98
C MET A 270 8.61 -4.17 11.96
N GLN A 271 7.36 -4.43 11.57
CA GLN A 271 6.19 -4.24 12.44
C GLN A 271 6.08 -5.38 13.45
N LYS A 272 6.26 -6.63 12.99
CA LYS A 272 6.16 -7.84 13.82
C LYS A 272 7.47 -8.19 14.51
N GLN A 273 8.59 -7.58 14.09
CA GLN A 273 9.95 -7.91 14.52
C GLN A 273 10.30 -9.40 14.36
N ASP A 274 9.79 -10.02 13.31
CA ASP A 274 9.95 -11.43 13.02
C ASP A 274 9.90 -11.68 11.52
N ILE A 275 10.38 -12.87 11.10
CA ILE A 275 10.18 -13.37 9.74
C ILE A 275 8.71 -13.71 9.54
N VAL A 276 8.14 -13.14 8.51
CA VAL A 276 6.81 -13.47 8.00
C VAL A 276 6.94 -14.09 6.63
N ARG A 277 6.00 -14.96 6.29
CA ARG A 277 5.88 -15.53 4.95
C ARG A 277 4.44 -15.43 4.47
N ALA A 278 4.26 -15.26 3.18
CA ALA A 278 2.99 -15.31 2.49
C ALA A 278 3.05 -16.42 1.45
N ARG A 279 1.98 -17.19 1.35
CA ARG A 279 1.80 -18.20 0.31
C ARG A 279 1.20 -17.54 -0.92
N VAL A 280 1.73 -17.88 -2.08
CA VAL A 280 1.28 -17.39 -3.39
C VAL A 280 0.93 -18.59 -4.26
N ASP A 281 -0.36 -18.75 -4.52
CA ASP A 281 -0.92 -19.83 -5.34
C ASP A 281 -1.52 -19.28 -6.64
N ASP A 282 -2.11 -18.10 -6.56
CA ASP A 282 -2.86 -17.44 -7.62
C ASP A 282 -2.66 -15.91 -7.59
N GLU A 283 -3.32 -15.22 -8.51
CA GLU A 283 -3.21 -13.78 -8.64
C GLU A 283 -3.76 -13.03 -7.41
N GLU A 284 -4.82 -13.52 -6.77
CA GLU A 284 -5.37 -12.91 -5.57
C GLU A 284 -4.38 -12.96 -4.40
N SER A 285 -3.83 -14.14 -4.14
CA SER A 285 -2.81 -14.33 -3.09
C SER A 285 -1.52 -13.54 -3.37
N PHE A 286 -1.15 -13.36 -4.65
CA PHE A 286 -0.04 -12.53 -5.05
C PHE A 286 -0.25 -11.05 -4.69
N TYR A 287 -1.41 -10.47 -5.01
CA TYR A 287 -1.68 -9.07 -4.64
C TYR A 287 -1.85 -8.88 -3.13
N ILE A 288 -2.38 -9.87 -2.42
CA ILE A 288 -2.43 -9.87 -0.95
C ILE A 288 -1.00 -9.84 -0.38
N PHE A 289 -0.11 -10.73 -0.83
CA PHE A 289 1.30 -10.72 -0.46
C PHE A 289 1.92 -9.34 -0.71
N LEU A 290 1.75 -8.82 -1.93
CA LEU A 290 2.36 -7.55 -2.34
C LEU A 290 1.90 -6.38 -1.46
N SER A 291 0.61 -6.32 -1.14
CA SER A 291 0.04 -5.33 -0.21
C SER A 291 0.70 -5.39 1.17
N TYR A 292 0.87 -6.58 1.76
CA TYR A 292 1.56 -6.72 3.03
C TYR A 292 3.04 -6.34 2.96
N PHE A 293 3.71 -6.73 1.89
CA PHE A 293 5.12 -6.44 1.67
C PHE A 293 5.39 -4.93 1.50
N LEU A 294 4.54 -4.23 0.73
CA LEU A 294 4.66 -2.79 0.50
C LEU A 294 4.32 -1.93 1.72
N LYS A 295 3.48 -2.43 2.64
CA LYS A 295 3.18 -1.76 3.92
C LYS A 295 4.32 -1.86 4.91
N ASP A 296 5.12 -2.89 4.80
CA ASP A 296 6.27 -3.09 5.68
C ASP A 296 7.47 -2.24 5.22
N LYS A 297 8.31 -1.85 6.17
CA LYS A 297 9.55 -1.16 5.85
C LYS A 297 10.63 -2.19 5.56
N LEU A 298 11.43 -1.92 4.53
CA LEU A 298 12.58 -2.75 4.21
C LEU A 298 13.59 -2.77 5.37
N ALA A 299 13.90 -3.98 5.85
CA ALA A 299 14.78 -4.19 7.01
C ALA A 299 16.26 -4.25 6.57
N GLU A 300 16.86 -3.10 6.22
CA GLU A 300 18.22 -3.00 5.67
C GLU A 300 19.33 -3.49 6.62
N LYS A 301 19.02 -3.63 7.92
CA LYS A 301 20.01 -4.07 8.94
C LYS A 301 19.90 -5.54 9.32
N THR A 302 18.91 -6.25 8.79
CA THR A 302 18.56 -7.60 9.23
C THR A 302 18.73 -8.57 8.07
N ASP A 303 19.47 -9.64 8.28
CA ASP A 303 19.59 -10.73 7.33
C ASP A 303 18.38 -11.66 7.44
N ALA A 304 17.42 -11.45 6.54
CA ALA A 304 16.20 -12.24 6.50
C ALA A 304 16.48 -13.71 6.11
N GLY A 305 17.54 -13.96 5.32
CA GLY A 305 17.91 -15.31 4.89
C GLY A 305 18.31 -16.19 6.07
N SER A 306 19.23 -15.71 6.89
CA SER A 306 19.69 -16.44 8.08
C SER A 306 18.58 -16.69 9.09
N LEU A 307 17.74 -15.67 9.36
CA LEU A 307 16.63 -15.79 10.28
C LEU A 307 15.54 -16.75 9.78
N TYR A 308 15.29 -16.78 8.47
CA TYR A 308 14.36 -17.73 7.88
C TYR A 308 14.84 -19.16 8.08
N MET A 309 16.11 -19.43 7.81
CA MET A 309 16.73 -20.76 7.98
C MET A 309 16.74 -21.21 9.44
N GLU A 310 16.89 -20.31 10.39
CA GLU A 310 16.81 -20.62 11.81
C GLU A 310 15.37 -20.97 12.22
N LYS A 311 14.39 -20.16 11.81
CA LYS A 311 12.98 -20.33 12.19
C LYS A 311 12.34 -21.56 11.59
N TYR A 312 12.61 -21.84 10.30
CA TYR A 312 12.01 -22.93 9.53
C TYR A 312 12.97 -24.08 9.25
N ARG A 313 13.93 -24.31 10.16
CA ARG A 313 14.99 -25.30 10.03
C ARG A 313 14.51 -26.75 9.81
N MET A 314 13.31 -27.08 10.29
CA MET A 314 12.73 -28.41 10.19
C MET A 314 11.88 -28.64 8.93
N GLU A 315 11.62 -27.60 8.16
CA GLU A 315 10.84 -27.73 6.93
C GLU A 315 11.70 -28.20 5.75
N HIS A 316 11.17 -29.16 4.99
CA HIS A 316 11.80 -29.62 3.75
C HIS A 316 11.52 -28.62 2.62
N ILE A 317 12.48 -27.74 2.33
CA ILE A 317 12.43 -26.77 1.24
C ILE A 317 13.33 -27.27 0.12
N VAL A 318 12.79 -27.44 -1.10
CA VAL A 318 13.58 -27.91 -2.25
C VAL A 318 14.45 -26.78 -2.79
N HIS A 319 13.87 -25.62 -3.01
CA HIS A 319 14.57 -24.45 -3.50
C HIS A 319 14.34 -23.23 -2.63
N LEU A 320 15.41 -22.78 -2.00
CA LEU A 320 15.47 -21.51 -1.30
C LEU A 320 16.13 -20.47 -2.19
N VAL A 321 15.37 -19.49 -2.64
CA VAL A 321 15.82 -18.40 -3.50
C VAL A 321 15.91 -17.13 -2.69
N VAL A 322 17.09 -16.56 -2.56
CA VAL A 322 17.31 -15.32 -1.80
C VAL A 322 17.60 -14.18 -2.75
N VAL A 323 16.76 -13.14 -2.68
CA VAL A 323 16.97 -11.88 -3.40
C VAL A 323 17.63 -10.90 -2.45
N ASN A 324 18.85 -10.47 -2.78
CA ASN A 324 19.65 -9.57 -1.94
C ASN A 324 19.52 -8.10 -2.36
N SER A 325 19.95 -7.19 -1.47
CA SER A 325 19.95 -5.74 -1.68
C SER A 325 20.76 -5.27 -2.91
N ASP A 326 21.77 -6.04 -3.33
CA ASP A 326 22.60 -5.77 -4.52
C ASP A 326 21.99 -6.34 -5.82
N LEU A 327 20.71 -6.73 -5.79
CA LEU A 327 19.94 -7.34 -6.86
C LEU A 327 20.44 -8.73 -7.29
N THR A 328 21.28 -9.37 -6.49
CA THR A 328 21.67 -10.76 -6.74
C THR A 328 20.57 -11.72 -6.30
N ILE A 329 20.26 -12.68 -7.17
CA ILE A 329 19.38 -13.82 -6.88
C ILE A 329 20.29 -15.03 -6.61
N LYS A 330 20.18 -15.59 -5.42
CA LYS A 330 20.96 -16.77 -5.02
C LYS A 330 20.05 -17.95 -4.76
N ARG A 331 20.54 -19.14 -5.14
CA ARG A 331 19.96 -20.43 -4.75
C ARG A 331 21.01 -21.20 -3.96
N GLY A 332 20.86 -21.27 -2.64
CA GLY A 332 21.91 -21.75 -1.76
C GLY A 332 23.14 -20.84 -1.83
N GLN A 333 24.28 -21.40 -2.29
CA GLN A 333 25.54 -20.65 -2.48
C GLN A 333 25.68 -20.08 -3.91
N ASP A 334 24.89 -20.58 -4.86
CA ASP A 334 25.04 -20.24 -6.28
C ASP A 334 24.27 -18.95 -6.62
N VAL A 335 24.92 -18.06 -7.36
CA VAL A 335 24.27 -16.89 -7.95
C VAL A 335 23.61 -17.34 -9.26
N ILE A 336 22.29 -17.34 -9.28
CA ILE A 336 21.48 -17.74 -10.44
C ILE A 336 21.07 -16.55 -11.32
N GLY A 337 21.20 -15.32 -10.81
CA GLY A 337 20.90 -14.14 -11.58
C GLY A 337 21.37 -12.85 -10.89
N LYS A 338 21.65 -11.83 -11.71
CA LYS A 338 21.96 -10.48 -11.26
C LYS A 338 21.58 -9.46 -12.35
N PRO A 339 20.35 -8.99 -12.40
CA PRO A 339 19.94 -7.97 -13.36
C PRO A 339 20.68 -6.65 -13.08
N LYS A 340 21.12 -5.98 -14.14
CA LYS A 340 21.77 -4.68 -14.05
C LYS A 340 20.71 -3.59 -13.85
N GLU A 341 21.05 -2.56 -13.06
CA GLU A 341 20.18 -1.41 -12.86
C GLU A 341 19.87 -0.65 -14.18
N GLN A 342 20.83 -0.62 -15.10
CA GLN A 342 20.65 -0.06 -16.44
C GLN A 342 19.86 -1.03 -17.31
N ASN A 343 18.77 -0.53 -17.96
CA ASN A 343 17.86 -1.35 -18.76
C ASN A 343 17.21 -2.51 -17.99
N PHE A 344 16.89 -2.28 -16.71
CA PHE A 344 16.41 -3.29 -15.77
C PHE A 344 15.27 -4.14 -16.32
N LYS A 345 14.29 -3.56 -17.02
CA LYS A 345 13.20 -4.28 -17.67
C LYS A 345 13.71 -5.34 -18.64
N LYS A 346 14.60 -4.96 -19.56
CA LYS A 346 15.16 -5.91 -20.56
C LYS A 346 16.03 -6.97 -19.88
N GLU A 347 16.76 -6.60 -18.84
CA GLU A 347 17.57 -7.57 -18.07
C GLU A 347 16.67 -8.60 -17.38
N MET A 348 15.52 -8.18 -16.83
CA MET A 348 14.55 -9.09 -16.21
C MET A 348 13.91 -10.02 -17.27
N GLU A 349 13.48 -9.49 -18.40
CA GLU A 349 12.86 -10.25 -19.49
C GLU A 349 13.80 -11.30 -20.10
N ASN A 350 15.12 -11.10 -20.01
CA ASN A 350 16.14 -12.01 -20.52
C ASN A 350 16.78 -12.93 -19.46
N LEU A 351 16.46 -12.72 -18.19
CA LEU A 351 17.04 -13.49 -17.09
C LEU A 351 16.29 -14.81 -16.90
N GLU A 352 16.84 -15.89 -17.44
CA GLU A 352 16.28 -17.23 -17.26
C GLU A 352 16.65 -17.79 -15.86
N ILE A 353 15.64 -18.22 -15.11
CA ILE A 353 15.79 -18.81 -13.78
C ILE A 353 15.27 -20.24 -13.81
N ILE A 354 16.11 -21.19 -13.44
CA ILE A 354 15.76 -22.61 -13.36
C ILE A 354 15.58 -23.01 -11.88
N LEU A 355 14.36 -23.46 -11.55
CA LEU A 355 13.95 -23.88 -10.20
C LEU A 355 13.53 -25.34 -10.16
#